data_541ed015fe0506ad9ec5dc7fc0c1418e
#
_entry.id   541ed015fe0506ad9ec5dc7fc0c1418e
#
_cell.length_a   1.000
_cell.length_b   1.000
_cell.length_c   1.000
_cell.angle_alpha   90.00
_cell.angle_beta   90.00
_cell.angle_gamma   90.00
#
_symmetry.space_group_name_H-M   'P 1'
#
loop_
_entity.id
_entity.type
_entity.pdbx_description
1 polymer ?
#
loop_
_entity_poly.entity_id
_entity_poly.type
_entity_poly.pdbx_seq_one_letter_code
_entity_poly.pdbx_strand_id
1 'polypeptide(L)'
;MSIKIILADDHCLVRTGLRRLLDDVEGLTVIAEADNGNDAILLVKEHQPDVAILDINMPGLDGIKATEILRRDYSDLKIIIISMHSDELFPQRLIKAGANAYLTKDSGIQEITHAINEVMASRNYICTEVAQKLALSNTGGNGASPFKSLSKRELEVLGLMIKGLKVADISDKLCLSPKTVSTYRYRLLGKLSVQNDIELAKLAMQHGFIEESPLP
;
A
#
# COMPACT_ATOMS: atom_id res chain seq x y z
N MET A 1 27.68 -4.55 12.91
CA MET A 1 27.27 -3.56 11.88
C MET A 1 25.81 -3.25 12.12
N SER A 2 25.40 -1.99 12.08
CA SER A 2 23.99 -1.60 12.23
C SER A 2 23.30 -1.62 10.89
N ILE A 3 22.06 -2.11 10.82
CA ILE A 3 21.20 -2.06 9.63
C ILE A 3 20.70 -0.63 9.48
N LYS A 4 21.01 -0.01 8.35
CA LYS A 4 20.61 1.38 8.03
C LYS A 4 19.23 1.40 7.42
N ILE A 5 18.33 2.17 8.02
CA ILE A 5 16.92 2.23 7.64
C ILE A 5 16.56 3.63 7.18
N ILE A 6 15.83 3.75 6.07
CA ILE A 6 15.05 4.94 5.71
C ILE A 6 13.58 4.66 6.00
N LEU A 7 12.92 5.63 6.63
CA LEU A 7 11.50 5.57 6.99
C LEU A 7 10.72 6.64 6.24
N ALA A 8 9.69 6.24 5.48
CA ALA A 8 8.81 7.15 4.76
C ALA A 8 7.33 6.93 5.14
N ASP A 9 6.72 7.97 5.70
CA ASP A 9 5.30 7.99 6.10
C ASP A 9 4.84 9.45 6.17
N ASP A 10 3.68 9.79 5.62
CA ASP A 10 3.17 11.17 5.65
C ASP A 10 2.59 11.56 7.02
N HIS A 11 2.33 10.57 7.90
CA HIS A 11 1.86 10.80 9.26
C HIS A 11 3.02 11.04 10.23
N CYS A 12 3.30 12.29 10.56
CA CYS A 12 4.42 12.71 11.42
C CYS A 12 4.47 11.93 12.75
N LEU A 13 3.32 11.72 13.41
CA LEU A 13 3.27 11.03 14.71
C LEU A 13 3.68 9.56 14.57
N VAL A 14 3.19 8.87 13.53
CA VAL A 14 3.52 7.47 13.25
C VAL A 14 5.01 7.36 12.95
N ARG A 15 5.52 8.22 12.06
CA ARG A 15 6.93 8.26 11.66
C ARG A 15 7.85 8.48 12.86
N THR A 16 7.56 9.49 13.68
CA THR A 16 8.34 9.78 14.89
C THR A 16 8.31 8.63 15.90
N GLY A 17 7.13 8.04 16.10
CA GLY A 17 6.97 6.89 17.00
C GLY A 17 7.75 5.67 16.52
N LEU A 18 7.61 5.33 15.23
CA LEU A 18 8.28 4.19 14.64
C LEU A 18 9.81 4.36 14.62
N ARG A 19 10.29 5.55 14.29
CA ARG A 19 11.72 5.89 14.40
C ARG A 19 12.26 5.58 15.79
N ARG A 20 11.62 6.12 16.82
CA ARG A 20 12.05 5.93 18.20
C ARG A 20 12.09 4.46 18.59
N LEU A 21 11.04 3.72 18.24
CA LEU A 21 10.96 2.29 18.52
C LEU A 21 12.06 1.49 17.80
N LEU A 22 12.39 1.86 16.56
CA LEU A 22 13.45 1.20 15.78
C LEU A 22 14.84 1.54 16.32
N ASP A 23 15.09 2.80 16.70
CA ASP A 23 16.37 3.26 17.24
C ASP A 23 16.65 2.67 18.64
N ASP A 24 15.60 2.27 19.40
CA ASP A 24 15.73 1.54 20.68
C ASP A 24 16.12 0.06 20.49
N VAL A 25 16.10 -0.48 19.27
CA VAL A 25 16.50 -1.86 18.99
C VAL A 25 17.98 -1.93 18.63
N GLU A 26 18.76 -2.70 19.40
CA GLU A 26 20.19 -2.89 19.12
C GLU A 26 20.42 -3.43 17.70
N GLY A 27 21.32 -2.78 16.97
CA GLY A 27 21.67 -3.16 15.60
C GLY A 27 20.78 -2.56 14.52
N LEU A 28 19.78 -1.74 14.85
CA LEU A 28 19.01 -0.95 13.88
C LEU A 28 19.32 0.56 14.02
N THR A 29 19.24 1.28 12.93
CA THR A 29 19.42 2.75 12.95
C THR A 29 18.62 3.41 11.83
N VAL A 30 17.70 4.31 12.19
CA VAL A 30 16.99 5.13 11.21
C VAL A 30 17.85 6.32 10.82
N ILE A 31 18.44 6.27 9.62
CA ILE A 31 19.41 7.26 9.14
C ILE A 31 18.75 8.46 8.47
N ALA A 32 17.53 8.31 7.93
CA ALA A 32 16.78 9.42 7.32
C ALA A 32 15.28 9.15 7.32
N GLU A 33 14.48 10.23 7.21
CA GLU A 33 13.03 10.20 7.18
C GLU A 33 12.49 11.01 6.00
N ALA A 34 11.38 10.56 5.41
CA ALA A 34 10.63 11.25 4.37
C ALA A 34 9.14 11.31 4.72
N ASP A 35 8.41 12.26 4.17
CA ASP A 35 6.95 12.36 4.27
C ASP A 35 6.23 12.09 2.94
N ASN A 36 6.98 11.74 1.90
CA ASN A 36 6.46 11.41 0.58
C ASN A 36 7.41 10.47 -0.19
N GLY A 37 6.89 9.86 -1.26
CA GLY A 37 7.65 8.88 -2.03
C GLY A 37 8.80 9.46 -2.84
N ASN A 38 8.72 10.72 -3.28
CA ASN A 38 9.82 11.34 -4.04
C ASN A 38 11.03 11.55 -3.16
N ASP A 39 10.83 12.09 -1.96
CA ASP A 39 11.92 12.32 -1.00
C ASP A 39 12.50 11.00 -0.51
N ALA A 40 11.66 9.96 -0.31
CA ALA A 40 12.15 8.63 0.01
C ALA A 40 13.13 8.09 -1.05
N ILE A 41 12.83 8.27 -2.35
CA ILE A 41 13.73 7.85 -3.43
C ILE A 41 15.04 8.65 -3.41
N LEU A 42 14.96 9.97 -3.18
CA LEU A 42 16.15 10.81 -3.09
C LEU A 42 17.06 10.39 -1.94
N LEU A 43 16.47 10.15 -0.76
CA LEU A 43 17.20 9.70 0.42
C LEU A 43 17.83 8.31 0.23
N VAL A 44 17.13 7.37 -0.42
CA VAL A 44 17.72 6.07 -0.78
C VAL A 44 18.94 6.25 -1.68
N LYS A 45 18.86 7.13 -2.68
CA LYS A 45 19.98 7.43 -3.56
C LYS A 45 21.17 8.02 -2.82
N GLU A 46 20.92 8.95 -1.90
CA GLU A 46 21.97 9.66 -1.15
C GLU A 46 22.65 8.78 -0.10
N HIS A 47 21.85 8.05 0.68
CA HIS A 47 22.34 7.34 1.86
C HIS A 47 22.63 5.86 1.65
N GLN A 48 22.17 5.26 0.54
CA GLN A 48 22.35 3.82 0.24
C GLN A 48 22.03 2.93 1.47
N PRO A 49 20.76 2.94 1.96
CA PRO A 49 20.35 2.17 3.13
C PRO A 49 20.28 0.67 2.80
N ASP A 50 20.26 -0.14 3.85
CA ASP A 50 19.99 -1.58 3.72
C ASP A 50 18.49 -1.85 3.56
N VAL A 51 17.65 -1.07 4.25
CA VAL A 51 16.19 -1.23 4.29
C VAL A 51 15.49 0.11 4.05
N ALA A 52 14.44 0.11 3.24
CA ALA A 52 13.48 1.18 3.12
C ALA A 52 12.12 0.71 3.66
N ILE A 53 11.60 1.40 4.68
CA ILE A 53 10.25 1.19 5.21
C ILE A 53 9.36 2.30 4.66
N LEU A 54 8.31 1.91 3.92
CA LEU A 54 7.46 2.84 3.19
C LEU A 54 5.99 2.66 3.56
N ASP A 55 5.29 3.76 3.82
CA ASP A 55 3.83 3.77 3.81
C ASP A 55 3.30 3.71 2.37
N ILE A 56 2.12 3.12 2.19
CA ILE A 56 1.44 3.09 0.90
C ILE A 56 0.87 4.46 0.54
N ASN A 57 0.20 5.11 1.49
CA ASN A 57 -0.63 6.28 1.26
C ASN A 57 0.16 7.58 1.50
N MET A 58 1.14 7.86 0.67
CA MET A 58 1.88 9.11 0.72
C MET A 58 1.41 10.09 -0.36
N PRO A 59 1.48 11.41 -0.12
CA PRO A 59 1.11 12.43 -1.11
C PRO A 59 2.07 12.42 -2.30
N GLY A 60 1.55 12.77 -3.48
CA GLY A 60 2.33 12.82 -4.71
C GLY A 60 2.66 11.45 -5.27
N LEU A 61 3.85 10.94 -4.99
CA LEU A 61 4.26 9.58 -5.35
C LEU A 61 3.90 8.61 -4.23
N ASP A 62 2.94 7.71 -4.49
CA ASP A 62 2.51 6.68 -3.55
C ASP A 62 3.59 5.60 -3.31
N GLY A 63 3.45 4.86 -2.19
CA GLY A 63 4.41 3.81 -1.81
C GLY A 63 4.51 2.66 -2.82
N ILE A 64 3.47 2.38 -3.62
CA ILE A 64 3.52 1.34 -4.66
C ILE A 64 4.45 1.78 -5.78
N LYS A 65 4.29 3.00 -6.28
CA LYS A 65 5.15 3.55 -7.32
C LYS A 65 6.58 3.77 -6.85
N ALA A 66 6.75 4.25 -5.60
CA ALA A 66 8.07 4.34 -4.98
C ALA A 66 8.76 2.97 -4.95
N THR A 67 8.04 1.92 -4.55
CA THR A 67 8.55 0.53 -4.55
C THR A 67 8.96 0.07 -5.94
N GLU A 68 8.14 0.31 -6.97
CA GLU A 68 8.47 -0.06 -8.37
C GLU A 68 9.76 0.63 -8.85
N ILE A 69 9.92 1.93 -8.56
CA ILE A 69 11.11 2.70 -8.94
C ILE A 69 12.34 2.19 -8.17
N LEU A 70 12.22 2.10 -6.84
CA LEU A 70 13.33 1.65 -5.99
C LEU A 70 13.79 0.24 -6.33
N ARG A 71 12.88 -0.68 -6.61
CA ARG A 71 13.23 -2.05 -6.99
C ARG A 71 13.94 -2.11 -8.33
N ARG A 72 13.52 -1.28 -9.30
CA ARG A 72 14.17 -1.20 -10.61
C ARG A 72 15.60 -0.68 -10.50
N ASP A 73 15.80 0.37 -9.69
CA ASP A 73 17.05 1.11 -9.62
C ASP A 73 18.04 0.55 -8.56
N TYR A 74 17.53 -0.18 -7.55
CA TYR A 74 18.29 -0.71 -6.40
C TYR A 74 17.89 -2.15 -6.08
N SER A 75 18.51 -3.13 -6.75
CA SER A 75 18.17 -4.57 -6.64
C SER A 75 18.38 -5.13 -5.23
N ASP A 76 19.41 -4.65 -4.52
CA ASP A 76 19.81 -5.17 -3.21
C ASP A 76 19.05 -4.55 -2.03
N LEU A 77 18.43 -3.38 -2.25
CA LEU A 77 17.64 -2.69 -1.25
C LEU A 77 16.48 -3.59 -0.77
N LYS A 78 16.33 -3.73 0.55
CA LYS A 78 15.17 -4.40 1.13
C LYS A 78 14.04 -3.41 1.32
N ILE A 79 12.87 -3.70 0.76
CA ILE A 79 11.71 -2.81 0.79
C ILE A 79 10.63 -3.44 1.65
N ILE A 80 10.28 -2.79 2.75
CA ILE A 80 9.22 -3.17 3.68
C ILE A 80 8.08 -2.17 3.54
N ILE A 81 6.88 -2.65 3.36
CA ILE A 81 5.68 -1.82 3.34
C ILE A 81 4.99 -1.90 4.69
N ILE A 82 4.64 -0.74 5.24
CA ILE A 82 3.77 -0.64 6.42
C ILE A 82 2.52 0.14 6.02
N SER A 83 1.33 -0.40 6.29
CA SER A 83 0.06 0.20 5.87
C SER A 83 -1.02 0.10 6.94
N MET A 84 -1.96 1.05 6.96
CA MET A 84 -3.22 0.93 7.72
C MET A 84 -4.16 -0.13 7.14
N HIS A 85 -3.94 -0.57 5.89
CA HIS A 85 -4.83 -1.48 5.18
C HIS A 85 -4.34 -2.92 5.27
N SER A 86 -5.20 -3.79 5.76
CA SER A 86 -5.00 -5.25 5.73
C SER A 86 -5.71 -5.91 4.54
N ASP A 87 -6.17 -5.12 3.55
CA ASP A 87 -6.97 -5.57 2.42
C ASP A 87 -6.17 -6.47 1.48
N GLU A 88 -6.80 -7.55 0.99
CA GLU A 88 -6.18 -8.62 0.20
C GLU A 88 -5.51 -8.18 -1.12
N LEU A 89 -5.94 -7.05 -1.67
CA LEU A 89 -5.47 -6.59 -2.99
C LEU A 89 -4.11 -5.90 -2.96
N PHE A 90 -3.79 -5.20 -1.87
CA PHE A 90 -2.54 -4.44 -1.75
C PHE A 90 -1.30 -5.32 -1.56
N PRO A 91 -1.31 -6.34 -0.68
CA PRO A 91 -0.13 -7.17 -0.46
C PRO A 91 0.34 -7.90 -1.72
N GLN A 92 -0.58 -8.48 -2.49
CA GLN A 92 -0.22 -9.16 -3.74
C GLN A 92 0.40 -8.23 -4.78
N ARG A 93 -0.09 -6.98 -4.87
CA ARG A 93 0.44 -5.97 -5.79
C ARG A 93 1.80 -5.48 -5.36
N LEU A 94 1.99 -5.24 -4.07
CA LEU A 94 3.25 -4.75 -3.53
C LEU A 94 4.36 -5.79 -3.61
N ILE A 95 4.05 -7.07 -3.37
CA ILE A 95 5.01 -8.16 -3.63
C ILE A 95 5.37 -8.23 -5.12
N LYS A 96 4.40 -8.08 -6.03
CA LYS A 96 4.66 -8.01 -7.47
C LYS A 96 5.44 -6.75 -7.87
N ALA A 97 5.27 -5.63 -7.18
CA ALA A 97 6.06 -4.41 -7.36
C ALA A 97 7.49 -4.55 -6.84
N GLY A 98 7.79 -5.63 -6.09
CA GLY A 98 9.12 -5.95 -5.58
C GLY A 98 9.34 -5.64 -4.10
N ALA A 99 8.27 -5.42 -3.31
CA ALA A 99 8.38 -5.36 -1.85
C ALA A 99 8.84 -6.72 -1.29
N ASN A 100 9.70 -6.69 -0.28
CA ASN A 100 10.19 -7.87 0.41
C ASN A 100 9.32 -8.24 1.62
N ALA A 101 8.67 -7.24 2.25
CA ALA A 101 7.75 -7.50 3.34
C ALA A 101 6.53 -6.61 3.31
N TYR A 102 5.45 -7.09 3.93
CA TYR A 102 4.23 -6.35 4.16
C TYR A 102 3.77 -6.48 5.61
N LEU A 103 3.56 -5.34 6.26
CA LEU A 103 3.12 -5.20 7.65
C LEU A 103 1.92 -4.25 7.73
N THR A 104 1.18 -4.33 8.81
CA THR A 104 0.17 -3.31 9.16
C THR A 104 0.75 -2.28 10.13
N LYS A 105 0.20 -1.09 10.21
CA LYS A 105 0.60 -0.06 11.20
C LYS A 105 0.27 -0.49 12.65
N ASP A 106 -0.54 -1.53 12.81
CA ASP A 106 -0.85 -2.15 14.11
C ASP A 106 0.21 -3.20 14.52
N SER A 107 1.13 -3.56 13.62
CA SER A 107 2.23 -4.48 13.92
C SER A 107 3.14 -3.91 15.01
N GLY A 108 3.34 -4.68 16.06
CA GLY A 108 4.25 -4.29 17.15
C GLY A 108 5.71 -4.27 16.71
N ILE A 109 6.56 -3.56 17.48
CA ILE A 109 8.00 -3.44 17.18
C ILE A 109 8.69 -4.80 17.02
N GLN A 110 8.28 -5.81 17.76
CA GLN A 110 8.84 -7.17 17.68
C GLN A 110 8.58 -7.80 16.30
N GLU A 111 7.38 -7.61 15.74
CA GLU A 111 7.03 -8.11 14.41
C GLU A 111 7.77 -7.35 13.32
N ILE A 112 7.91 -6.02 13.46
CA ILE A 112 8.67 -5.19 12.52
C ILE A 112 10.15 -5.60 12.52
N THR A 113 10.75 -5.79 13.71
CA THR A 113 12.13 -6.26 13.85
C THR A 113 12.32 -7.65 13.25
N HIS A 114 11.35 -8.54 13.48
CA HIS A 114 11.36 -9.86 12.86
C HIS A 114 11.32 -9.78 11.34
N ALA A 115 10.44 -8.95 10.78
CA ALA A 115 10.35 -8.73 9.33
C ALA A 115 11.66 -8.17 8.74
N ILE A 116 12.31 -7.21 9.43
CA ILE A 116 13.62 -6.68 9.02
C ILE A 116 14.65 -7.82 8.95
N ASN A 117 14.74 -8.67 9.97
CA ASN A 117 15.68 -9.79 9.97
C ASN A 117 15.39 -10.80 8.86
N GLU A 118 14.11 -11.08 8.57
CA GLU A 118 13.72 -11.98 7.49
C GLU A 118 14.15 -11.43 6.12
N VAL A 119 13.88 -10.15 5.85
CA VAL A 119 14.24 -9.57 4.55
C VAL A 119 15.76 -9.42 4.39
N MET A 120 16.50 -9.17 5.48
CA MET A 120 17.96 -9.16 5.46
C MET A 120 18.54 -10.54 5.17
N ALA A 121 17.87 -11.60 5.62
CA ALA A 121 18.18 -12.99 5.26
C ALA A 121 17.66 -13.39 3.85
N SER A 122 17.22 -12.42 3.04
CA SER A 122 16.66 -12.62 1.69
C SER A 122 15.39 -13.50 1.65
N ARG A 123 14.62 -13.52 2.73
CA ARG A 123 13.30 -14.13 2.81
C ARG A 123 12.23 -13.06 2.74
N ASN A 124 11.11 -13.37 2.08
CA ASN A 124 9.95 -12.47 2.09
C ASN A 124 9.13 -12.68 3.35
N TYR A 125 8.52 -11.60 3.85
CA TYR A 125 7.70 -11.64 5.05
C TYR A 125 6.34 -10.97 4.82
N ILE A 126 5.28 -11.59 5.30
CA ILE A 126 3.93 -11.02 5.38
C ILE A 126 3.43 -11.24 6.79
N CYS A 127 2.93 -10.19 7.44
CA CYS A 127 2.40 -10.32 8.79
C CYS A 127 1.25 -11.33 8.86
N THR A 128 1.11 -11.99 10.00
CA THR A 128 0.20 -13.13 10.18
C THR A 128 -1.25 -12.78 9.81
N GLU A 129 -1.72 -11.60 10.18
CA GLU A 129 -3.08 -11.14 9.87
C GLU A 129 -3.34 -11.11 8.36
N VAL A 130 -2.43 -10.52 7.61
CA VAL A 130 -2.54 -10.40 6.13
C VAL A 130 -2.35 -11.77 5.47
N ALA A 131 -1.43 -12.58 5.95
CA ALA A 131 -1.21 -13.94 5.46
C ALA A 131 -2.46 -14.83 5.63
N GLN A 132 -3.16 -14.72 6.76
CA GLN A 132 -4.41 -15.44 7.00
C GLN A 132 -5.52 -14.98 6.04
N LYS A 133 -5.68 -13.67 5.84
CA LYS A 133 -6.66 -13.13 4.86
C LYS A 133 -6.36 -13.63 3.45
N LEU A 134 -5.10 -13.58 3.03
CA LEU A 134 -4.68 -14.11 1.72
C LEU A 134 -4.90 -15.63 1.58
N ALA A 135 -4.68 -16.40 2.64
CA ALA A 135 -4.93 -17.84 2.63
C ALA A 135 -6.43 -18.15 2.51
N LEU A 136 -7.26 -17.45 3.27
CA LEU A 136 -8.73 -17.61 3.23
C LEU A 136 -9.31 -17.22 1.87
N SER A 137 -8.78 -16.16 1.23
CA SER A 137 -9.22 -15.77 -0.12
C SER A 137 -8.84 -16.79 -1.20
N ASN A 138 -7.76 -17.54 -0.98
CA ASN A 138 -7.33 -18.59 -1.91
C ASN A 138 -8.02 -19.95 -1.66
N THR A 139 -8.56 -20.19 -0.47
CA THR A 139 -9.22 -21.46 -0.08
C THR A 139 -10.75 -21.44 -0.28
N GLY A 140 -11.36 -20.26 -0.36
CA GLY A 140 -12.77 -20.11 -0.69
C GLY A 140 -13.00 -20.36 -2.18
N GLY A 141 -13.54 -21.50 -2.51
CA GLY A 141 -13.87 -21.89 -3.88
C GLY A 141 -14.71 -20.82 -4.58
N ASN A 142 -14.35 -20.50 -5.80
CA ASN A 142 -15.11 -19.71 -6.81
C ASN A 142 -15.41 -18.23 -6.55
N GLY A 143 -14.68 -17.55 -5.67
CA GLY A 143 -14.82 -16.12 -5.43
C GLY A 143 -13.54 -15.33 -5.69
N ALA A 144 -12.98 -15.39 -6.90
CA ALA A 144 -11.97 -14.40 -7.28
C ALA A 144 -12.59 -13.00 -7.10
N SER A 145 -12.01 -12.15 -6.23
CA SER A 145 -12.51 -10.78 -6.06
C SER A 145 -12.81 -10.18 -7.43
N PRO A 146 -14.04 -9.70 -7.70
CA PRO A 146 -14.42 -9.17 -9.00
C PRO A 146 -13.50 -8.04 -9.44
N PHE A 147 -12.81 -7.39 -8.49
CA PHE A 147 -11.87 -6.30 -8.71
C PHE A 147 -10.53 -6.75 -9.30
N LYS A 148 -10.20 -8.04 -9.33
CA LYS A 148 -8.98 -8.57 -9.99
C LYS A 148 -8.93 -8.28 -11.49
N SER A 149 -10.10 -8.12 -12.13
CA SER A 149 -10.22 -7.81 -13.54
C SER A 149 -9.99 -6.33 -13.89
N LEU A 150 -9.88 -5.47 -12.86
CA LEU A 150 -9.74 -4.04 -13.04
C LEU A 150 -8.30 -3.64 -13.27
N SER A 151 -8.09 -2.71 -14.23
CA SER A 151 -6.80 -2.06 -14.42
C SER A 151 -6.48 -1.13 -13.24
N LYS A 152 -5.20 -0.76 -13.09
CA LYS A 152 -4.73 0.21 -12.07
C LYS A 152 -5.57 1.50 -12.08
N ARG A 153 -5.84 2.03 -13.27
CA ARG A 153 -6.62 3.28 -13.45
C ARG A 153 -8.10 3.12 -13.07
N GLU A 154 -8.69 1.97 -13.39
CA GLU A 154 -10.07 1.66 -12.99
C GLU A 154 -10.19 1.55 -11.47
N LEU A 155 -9.19 1.00 -10.79
CA LEU A 155 -9.16 0.90 -9.33
C LEU A 155 -8.95 2.26 -8.64
N GLU A 156 -8.11 3.13 -9.20
CA GLU A 156 -7.95 4.50 -8.71
C GLU A 156 -9.28 5.27 -8.79
N VAL A 157 -9.98 5.16 -9.92
CA VAL A 157 -11.31 5.77 -10.11
C VAL A 157 -12.34 5.14 -9.16
N LEU A 158 -12.36 3.82 -9.03
CA LEU A 158 -13.23 3.10 -8.09
C LEU A 158 -13.04 3.61 -6.66
N GLY A 159 -11.81 3.69 -6.16
CA GLY A 159 -11.51 4.14 -4.81
C GLY A 159 -11.99 5.56 -4.52
N LEU A 160 -11.95 6.46 -5.51
CA LEU A 160 -12.45 7.82 -5.37
C LEU A 160 -13.99 7.91 -5.47
N MET A 161 -14.61 7.08 -6.33
CA MET A 161 -16.08 6.98 -6.42
C MET A 161 -16.68 6.47 -5.10
N ILE A 162 -16.07 5.46 -4.53
CA ILE A 162 -16.49 4.87 -3.24
C ILE A 162 -16.42 5.90 -2.10
N LYS A 163 -15.44 6.80 -2.13
CA LYS A 163 -15.32 7.94 -1.20
C LYS A 163 -16.35 9.05 -1.46
N GLY A 164 -17.28 8.84 -2.40
CA GLY A 164 -18.34 9.80 -2.72
C GLY A 164 -17.90 10.99 -3.56
N LEU A 165 -16.71 10.98 -4.16
CA LEU A 165 -16.26 12.07 -5.02
C LEU A 165 -17.03 12.09 -6.33
N LYS A 166 -17.40 13.29 -6.78
CA LYS A 166 -18.04 13.52 -8.09
C LYS A 166 -17.00 13.40 -9.23
N VAL A 167 -17.50 13.15 -10.43
CA VAL A 167 -16.65 13.02 -11.64
C VAL A 167 -15.71 14.23 -11.82
N ALA A 168 -16.16 15.44 -11.51
CA ALA A 168 -15.32 16.64 -11.58
C ALA A 168 -14.13 16.57 -10.60
N ASP A 169 -14.40 16.24 -9.34
CA ASP A 169 -13.36 16.14 -8.30
C ASP A 169 -12.35 15.03 -8.61
N ILE A 170 -12.84 13.91 -9.18
CA ILE A 170 -11.99 12.80 -9.62
C ILE A 170 -11.11 13.22 -10.80
N SER A 171 -11.68 13.99 -11.75
CA SER A 171 -10.92 14.47 -12.91
C SER A 171 -9.79 15.39 -12.50
N ASP A 172 -10.02 16.29 -11.56
CA ASP A 172 -9.00 17.19 -11.03
C ASP A 172 -7.91 16.42 -10.26
N LYS A 173 -8.31 15.49 -9.36
CA LYS A 173 -7.35 14.68 -8.59
C LYS A 173 -6.46 13.77 -9.44
N LEU A 174 -7.01 13.23 -10.53
CA LEU A 174 -6.28 12.30 -11.38
C LEU A 174 -5.64 12.97 -12.61
N CYS A 175 -5.79 14.30 -12.75
CA CYS A 175 -5.36 15.08 -13.93
C CYS A 175 -5.90 14.45 -15.22
N LEU A 176 -7.19 14.13 -15.25
CA LEU A 176 -7.91 13.54 -16.38
C LEU A 176 -9.05 14.46 -16.85
N SER A 177 -9.53 14.25 -18.07
CA SER A 177 -10.77 14.92 -18.48
C SER A 177 -12.01 14.28 -17.83
N PRO A 178 -13.10 15.02 -17.55
CA PRO A 178 -14.34 14.45 -17.03
C PRO A 178 -14.90 13.33 -17.93
N LYS A 179 -14.70 13.44 -19.23
CA LYS A 179 -15.08 12.42 -20.23
C LYS A 179 -14.28 11.12 -20.02
N THR A 180 -12.99 11.25 -19.72
CA THR A 180 -12.11 10.09 -19.45
C THR A 180 -12.52 9.38 -18.15
N VAL A 181 -12.82 10.13 -17.09
CA VAL A 181 -13.31 9.57 -15.82
C VAL A 181 -14.65 8.85 -16.03
N SER A 182 -15.58 9.45 -16.78
CA SER A 182 -16.88 8.83 -17.13
C SER A 182 -16.69 7.53 -17.92
N THR A 183 -15.69 7.47 -18.81
CA THR A 183 -15.35 6.24 -19.55
C THR A 183 -14.84 5.15 -18.61
N TYR A 184 -13.98 5.48 -17.65
CA TYR A 184 -13.53 4.52 -16.62
C TYR A 184 -14.69 4.05 -15.75
N ARG A 185 -15.57 4.96 -15.29
CA ARG A 185 -16.79 4.60 -14.56
C ARG A 185 -17.66 3.62 -15.34
N TYR A 186 -17.93 3.86 -16.61
CA TYR A 186 -18.71 2.96 -17.45
C TYR A 186 -18.07 1.57 -17.58
N ARG A 187 -16.75 1.52 -17.80
CA ARG A 187 -16.01 0.26 -17.87
C ARG A 187 -16.02 -0.51 -16.54
N LEU A 188 -15.92 0.21 -15.41
CA LEU A 188 -16.03 -0.36 -14.07
C LEU A 188 -17.36 -1.05 -13.86
N LEU A 189 -18.47 -0.33 -14.11
CA LEU A 189 -19.83 -0.89 -13.97
C LEU A 189 -20.00 -2.13 -14.84
N GLY A 190 -19.52 -2.09 -16.09
CA GLY A 190 -19.59 -3.24 -16.99
C GLY A 190 -18.75 -4.44 -16.55
N LYS A 191 -17.50 -4.22 -16.13
CA LYS A 191 -16.60 -5.31 -15.68
C LYS A 191 -17.07 -5.97 -14.39
N LEU A 192 -17.68 -5.18 -13.49
CA LEU A 192 -18.18 -5.65 -12.20
C LEU A 192 -19.64 -6.14 -12.28
N SER A 193 -20.27 -6.05 -13.46
CA SER A 193 -21.67 -6.43 -13.69
C SER A 193 -22.65 -5.74 -12.73
N VAL A 194 -22.40 -4.47 -12.40
CA VAL A 194 -23.26 -3.60 -11.58
C VAL A 194 -23.87 -2.49 -12.42
N GLN A 195 -25.08 -2.04 -12.09
CA GLN A 195 -25.84 -1.10 -12.91
C GLN A 195 -25.65 0.36 -12.50
N ASN A 196 -25.27 0.62 -11.24
CA ASN A 196 -25.16 1.96 -10.69
C ASN A 196 -24.13 2.03 -9.55
N ASP A 197 -23.85 3.27 -9.09
CA ASP A 197 -22.87 3.54 -8.06
C ASP A 197 -23.26 2.97 -6.68
N ILE A 198 -24.57 2.79 -6.42
CA ILE A 198 -25.06 2.18 -5.17
C ILE A 198 -24.74 0.69 -5.14
N GLU A 199 -24.97 -0.01 -6.24
CA GLU A 199 -24.58 -1.42 -6.38
C GLU A 199 -23.08 -1.60 -6.32
N LEU A 200 -22.34 -0.67 -6.94
CA LEU A 200 -20.89 -0.64 -6.88
C LEU A 200 -20.39 -0.49 -5.44
N ALA A 201 -20.98 0.44 -4.67
CA ALA A 201 -20.64 0.64 -3.27
C ALA A 201 -20.97 -0.58 -2.41
N LYS A 202 -22.15 -1.23 -2.63
CA LYS A 202 -22.51 -2.48 -1.94
C LYS A 202 -21.52 -3.60 -2.23
N LEU A 203 -21.15 -3.78 -3.51
CA LEU A 203 -20.16 -4.78 -3.92
C LEU A 203 -18.81 -4.51 -3.27
N ALA A 204 -18.41 -3.24 -3.19
CA ALA A 204 -17.18 -2.83 -2.55
C ALA A 204 -17.19 -3.08 -1.04
N MET A 205 -18.32 -2.84 -0.36
CA MET A 205 -18.50 -3.17 1.06
C MET A 205 -18.44 -4.69 1.30
N GLN A 206 -19.13 -5.48 0.48
CA GLN A 206 -19.14 -6.94 0.59
C GLN A 206 -17.76 -7.59 0.44
N HIS A 207 -16.86 -6.90 -0.26
CA HIS A 207 -15.49 -7.35 -0.50
C HIS A 207 -14.44 -6.55 0.30
N GLY A 208 -14.84 -5.82 1.36
CA GLY A 208 -13.92 -5.13 2.25
C GLY A 208 -13.21 -3.92 1.66
N PHE A 209 -13.72 -3.35 0.56
CA PHE A 209 -13.17 -2.13 -0.04
C PHE A 209 -13.52 -0.85 0.72
N ILE A 210 -14.50 -0.93 1.62
CA ILE A 210 -14.94 0.15 2.53
C ILE A 210 -15.19 -0.49 3.89
N GLU A 211 -14.62 0.10 4.96
CA GLU A 211 -15.08 -0.16 6.32
C GLU A 211 -16.47 0.45 6.51
N GLU A 212 -17.38 -0.30 7.15
CA GLU A 212 -18.63 0.27 7.64
C GLU A 212 -18.30 1.34 8.67
N SER A 213 -18.33 2.61 8.25
CA SER A 213 -18.40 3.71 9.23
C SER A 213 -19.80 3.61 9.83
N PRO A 214 -19.97 3.45 11.16
CA PRO A 214 -21.29 3.50 11.75
C PRO A 214 -21.92 4.86 11.42
N LEU A 215 -23.06 4.83 10.76
CA LEU A 215 -23.90 6.00 10.55
C LEU A 215 -24.24 6.64 11.91
N PRO A 216 -24.21 7.96 11.98
CA PRO A 216 -24.54 8.69 13.18
C PRO A 216 -26.00 8.48 13.62
#